data_647161a2e1deadd92bc682d694284c15
#
_entry.id   647161a2e1deadd92bc682d694284c15
#
_cell.length_a   1.000
_cell.length_b   1.000
_cell.length_c   1.000
_cell.angle_alpha   90.00
_cell.angle_beta   90.00
_cell.angle_gamma   90.00
#
_symmetry.space_group_name_H-M   'P 1'
#
loop_
_entity.id
_entity.type
_entity.pdbx_description
1 polymer ?
#
loop_
_entity_poly.entity_id
_entity_poly.type
_entity_poly.pdbx_seq_one_letter_code
_entity_poly.pdbx_strand_id
1 'polypeptide(L)'
;MEFRKIEVVPISGNIGALINGAQLNALNDETFEEVYQAWLDHCVIFFRDQKITPREQIDFAQRFGEIHFHPYMKGLDDHPEILEIIKEPGDGYTFGSVWHTDQMFNPFSFAYSSPKSIPNIERFYVIKHVSHGL
;
A
#
# COMPACT_ATOMS: atom_id res chain seq x y z
N MET A 1 -7.76 -18.93 6.27
CA MET A 1 -6.61 -19.65 5.66
C MET A 1 -5.53 -19.81 6.72
N GLU A 2 -4.75 -20.89 6.71
CA GLU A 2 -3.57 -21.01 7.59
C GLU A 2 -2.36 -20.41 6.84
N PHE A 3 -1.76 -19.36 7.40
CA PHE A 3 -0.55 -18.73 6.83
C PHE A 3 0.68 -19.56 7.21
N ARG A 4 1.52 -19.92 6.22
CA ARG A 4 2.71 -20.78 6.42
C ARG A 4 4.00 -20.11 5.99
N LYS A 5 3.90 -19.12 5.09
CA LYS A 5 5.04 -18.39 4.52
C LYS A 5 5.23 -17.03 5.18
N ILE A 6 4.15 -16.48 5.73
CA ILE A 6 4.14 -15.19 6.40
C ILE A 6 3.53 -15.30 7.79
N GLU A 7 3.89 -14.37 8.65
CA GLU A 7 3.23 -14.14 9.93
C GLU A 7 2.32 -12.92 9.81
N VAL A 8 1.05 -13.07 10.13
CA VAL A 8 0.05 -12.00 10.10
C VAL A 8 -0.28 -11.58 11.52
N VAL A 9 0.07 -10.34 11.87
CA VAL A 9 -0.15 -9.78 13.22
C VAL A 9 -1.20 -8.67 13.13
N PRO A 10 -2.45 -8.90 13.57
CA PRO A 10 -3.47 -7.85 13.62
C PRO A 10 -3.02 -6.68 14.49
N ILE A 11 -3.21 -5.45 13.99
CA ILE A 11 -2.82 -4.22 14.69
C ILE A 11 -4.00 -3.64 15.47
N SER A 12 -5.19 -3.78 14.90
CA SER A 12 -6.43 -3.23 15.46
C SER A 12 -7.55 -4.22 15.15
N GLY A 13 -8.50 -4.40 15.99
CA GLY A 13 -9.68 -5.27 15.87
C GLY A 13 -9.84 -6.03 14.53
N ASN A 14 -10.68 -5.50 13.63
CA ASN A 14 -10.95 -6.14 12.33
C ASN A 14 -10.18 -5.52 11.15
N ILE A 15 -9.50 -4.40 11.34
CA ILE A 15 -8.84 -3.68 10.25
C ILE A 15 -7.36 -3.46 10.59
N GLY A 16 -6.51 -3.81 9.64
CA GLY A 16 -5.07 -3.60 9.72
C GLY A 16 -4.29 -4.77 10.29
N ALA A 17 -3.31 -5.25 9.55
CA ALA A 17 -2.36 -6.25 9.99
C ALA A 17 -0.93 -5.92 9.55
N LEU A 18 0.04 -6.25 10.39
CA LEU A 18 1.44 -6.25 10.05
C LEU A 18 1.81 -7.62 9.45
N ILE A 19 2.51 -7.59 8.33
CA ILE A 19 2.99 -8.80 7.65
C ILE A 19 4.49 -8.94 7.88
N ASN A 20 4.87 -9.99 8.56
CA ASN A 20 6.26 -10.37 8.78
C ASN A 20 6.66 -11.54 7.86
N GLY A 21 7.95 -11.63 7.51
CA GLY A 21 8.49 -12.73 6.71
C GLY A 21 8.36 -12.55 5.20
N ALA A 22 7.73 -11.47 4.71
CA ALA A 22 7.62 -11.15 3.31
C ALA A 22 8.64 -10.07 2.90
N GLN A 23 9.40 -10.33 1.81
CA GLN A 23 10.25 -9.33 1.15
C GLN A 23 9.59 -8.98 -0.19
N LEU A 24 9.19 -7.70 -0.34
CA LEU A 24 8.35 -7.27 -1.47
C LEU A 24 9.02 -7.40 -2.84
N ASN A 25 10.34 -7.32 -2.89
CA ASN A 25 11.13 -7.48 -4.11
C ASN A 25 11.47 -8.94 -4.45
N ALA A 26 11.08 -9.91 -3.62
CA ALA A 26 11.42 -11.32 -3.78
C ALA A 26 10.24 -12.27 -3.52
N LEU A 27 9.01 -11.77 -3.61
CA LEU A 27 7.80 -12.57 -3.40
C LEU A 27 7.58 -13.56 -4.53
N ASN A 28 7.60 -14.85 -4.21
CA ASN A 28 7.07 -15.88 -5.09
C ASN A 28 5.53 -15.91 -5.03
N ASP A 29 4.92 -16.69 -5.92
CA ASP A 29 3.46 -16.71 -6.04
C ASP A 29 2.78 -17.29 -4.80
N GLU A 30 3.33 -18.34 -4.18
CA GLU A 30 2.79 -18.94 -2.96
C GLU A 30 2.75 -17.93 -1.80
N THR A 31 3.83 -17.17 -1.62
CA THR A 31 3.89 -16.14 -0.56
C THR A 31 2.96 -14.98 -0.88
N PHE A 32 2.85 -14.61 -2.16
CA PHE A 32 1.94 -13.56 -2.57
C PHE A 32 0.48 -13.93 -2.35
N GLU A 33 0.07 -15.17 -2.60
CA GLU A 33 -1.29 -15.65 -2.32
C GLU A 33 -1.64 -15.47 -0.83
N GLU A 34 -0.71 -15.78 0.08
CA GLU A 34 -0.91 -15.54 1.50
C GLU A 34 -1.00 -14.04 1.84
N VAL A 35 -0.15 -13.20 1.23
CA VAL A 35 -0.21 -11.74 1.38
C VAL A 35 -1.54 -11.20 0.87
N TYR A 36 -1.99 -11.67 -0.28
CA TYR A 36 -3.27 -11.26 -0.88
C TYR A 36 -4.46 -11.65 0.00
N GLN A 37 -4.44 -12.87 0.57
CA GLN A 37 -5.48 -13.31 1.49
C GLN A 37 -5.48 -12.47 2.79
N ALA A 38 -4.31 -12.19 3.35
CA ALA A 38 -4.19 -11.32 4.53
C ALA A 38 -4.73 -9.91 4.25
N TRP A 39 -4.52 -9.39 3.03
CA TRP A 39 -5.09 -8.12 2.62
C TRP A 39 -6.62 -8.16 2.53
N LEU A 40 -7.21 -9.23 2.00
CA LEU A 40 -8.68 -9.40 1.97
C LEU A 40 -9.26 -9.52 3.39
N ASP A 41 -8.58 -10.24 4.28
CA ASP A 41 -9.05 -10.48 5.64
C ASP A 41 -8.97 -9.21 6.53
N HIS A 42 -7.98 -8.34 6.29
CA HIS A 42 -7.68 -7.18 7.15
C HIS A 42 -7.86 -5.81 6.49
N CYS A 43 -8.21 -5.73 5.21
CA CYS A 43 -8.44 -4.52 4.40
C CYS A 43 -7.21 -3.60 4.23
N VAL A 44 -6.31 -3.55 5.21
CA VAL A 44 -5.06 -2.78 5.19
C VAL A 44 -3.95 -3.65 5.74
N ILE A 45 -2.85 -3.78 5.01
CA ILE A 45 -1.67 -4.50 5.45
C ILE A 45 -0.43 -3.61 5.43
N PHE A 46 0.48 -3.87 6.35
CA PHE A 46 1.70 -3.10 6.56
C PHE A 46 2.90 -4.01 6.47
N PHE A 47 3.96 -3.51 5.85
CA PHE A 47 5.26 -4.18 5.77
C PHE A 47 6.33 -3.26 6.35
N ARG A 48 7.19 -3.78 7.22
CA ARG A 48 8.33 -3.05 7.80
C ARG A 48 9.61 -3.37 7.05
N ASP A 49 10.58 -2.49 7.16
CA ASP A 49 11.98 -2.69 6.74
C ASP A 49 12.16 -3.10 5.28
N GLN A 50 11.25 -2.68 4.41
CA GLN A 50 11.33 -2.97 2.99
C GLN A 50 12.26 -1.99 2.28
N LYS A 51 13.28 -2.53 1.61
CA LYS A 51 14.20 -1.77 0.75
C LYS A 51 13.90 -2.11 -0.70
N ILE A 52 12.96 -1.41 -1.30
CA ILE A 52 12.56 -1.60 -2.70
C ILE A 52 12.79 -0.33 -3.50
N THR A 53 13.12 -0.53 -4.77
CA THR A 53 13.21 0.53 -5.78
C THR A 53 11.82 0.94 -6.26
N PRO A 54 11.65 2.12 -6.90
CA PRO A 54 10.39 2.51 -7.53
C PRO A 54 9.84 1.45 -8.49
N ARG A 55 10.71 0.81 -9.26
CA ARG A 55 10.29 -0.25 -10.19
C ARG A 55 9.74 -1.47 -9.46
N GLU A 56 10.42 -1.95 -8.42
CA GLU A 56 9.95 -3.07 -7.60
C GLU A 56 8.64 -2.74 -6.87
N GLN A 57 8.42 -1.48 -6.49
CA GLN A 57 7.14 -1.03 -5.94
C GLN A 57 6.01 -1.15 -6.96
N ILE A 58 6.25 -0.74 -8.20
CA ILE A 58 5.31 -0.86 -9.32
C ILE A 58 5.00 -2.34 -9.58
N ASP A 59 6.04 -3.17 -9.71
CA ASP A 59 5.89 -4.62 -9.97
C ASP A 59 5.08 -5.31 -8.87
N PHE A 60 5.31 -4.94 -7.61
CA PHE A 60 4.53 -5.45 -6.49
C PHE A 60 3.07 -4.98 -6.55
N ALA A 61 2.83 -3.69 -6.80
CA ALA A 61 1.48 -3.14 -6.88
C ALA A 61 0.66 -3.77 -8.02
N GLN A 62 1.28 -4.05 -9.17
CA GLN A 62 0.63 -4.68 -10.32
C GLN A 62 0.12 -6.09 -10.02
N ARG A 63 0.66 -6.79 -9.03
CA ARG A 63 0.15 -8.10 -8.60
C ARG A 63 -1.25 -8.04 -8.00
N PHE A 64 -1.67 -6.88 -7.49
CA PHE A 64 -3.03 -6.66 -6.94
C PHE A 64 -4.04 -6.22 -7.99
N GLY A 65 -3.59 -5.76 -9.16
CA GLY A 65 -4.43 -5.30 -10.25
C GLY A 65 -3.77 -4.21 -11.09
N GLU A 66 -4.53 -3.61 -11.98
CA GLU A 66 -4.06 -2.51 -12.80
C GLU A 66 -3.74 -1.26 -11.95
N ILE A 67 -2.65 -0.58 -12.28
CA ILE A 67 -2.29 0.66 -11.62
C ILE A 67 -3.15 1.79 -12.19
N HIS A 68 -3.81 2.50 -11.29
CA HIS A 68 -4.57 3.67 -11.65
C HIS A 68 -3.70 4.93 -11.61
N PHE A 69 -3.72 5.70 -12.69
CA PHE A 69 -3.07 7.02 -12.76
C PHE A 69 -3.99 8.08 -12.17
N HIS A 70 -3.47 8.87 -11.24
CA HIS A 70 -4.25 9.92 -10.61
C HIS A 70 -4.57 11.03 -11.63
N PRO A 71 -5.87 11.37 -11.86
CA PRO A 71 -6.25 12.26 -12.96
C PRO A 71 -5.82 13.73 -12.76
N TYR A 72 -5.52 14.14 -11.52
CA TYR A 72 -5.22 15.52 -11.16
C TYR A 72 -3.84 15.74 -10.55
N MET A 73 -3.05 14.69 -10.38
CA MET A 73 -1.72 14.77 -9.79
C MET A 73 -0.71 14.12 -10.71
N LYS A 74 0.42 14.81 -10.91
CA LYS A 74 1.54 14.28 -11.66
C LYS A 74 2.35 13.34 -10.78
N GLY A 75 2.67 12.15 -11.27
CA GLY A 75 3.63 11.24 -10.65
C GLY A 75 5.08 11.67 -10.88
N LEU A 76 6.02 10.86 -10.43
CA LEU A 76 7.45 11.05 -10.68
C LEU A 76 7.74 11.07 -12.20
N ASP A 77 8.75 11.82 -12.61
CA ASP A 77 9.07 11.95 -14.06
C ASP A 77 9.45 10.61 -14.70
N ASP A 78 10.24 9.79 -14.00
CA ASP A 78 10.67 8.46 -14.46
C ASP A 78 9.68 7.33 -14.12
N HIS A 79 8.74 7.57 -13.20
CA HIS A 79 7.75 6.61 -12.72
C HIS A 79 6.40 7.30 -12.48
N PRO A 80 5.65 7.63 -13.55
CA PRO A 80 4.41 8.40 -13.45
C PRO A 80 3.30 7.68 -12.66
N GLU A 81 3.44 6.39 -12.43
CA GLU A 81 2.56 5.58 -11.58
C GLU A 81 2.69 5.90 -10.08
N ILE A 82 3.81 6.52 -9.67
CA ILE A 82 4.12 6.82 -8.29
C ILE A 82 3.87 8.30 -8.01
N LEU A 83 2.99 8.58 -7.06
CA LEU A 83 2.79 9.92 -6.53
C LEU A 83 3.70 10.15 -5.33
N GLU A 84 4.54 11.16 -5.42
CA GLU A 84 5.33 11.60 -4.28
C GLU A 84 4.58 12.68 -3.51
N ILE A 85 4.35 12.42 -2.22
CA ILE A 85 3.71 13.38 -1.30
C ILE A 85 4.73 13.74 -0.23
N ILE A 86 5.25 14.95 -0.32
CA ILE A 86 6.26 15.48 0.62
C ILE A 86 5.57 16.35 1.66
N LYS A 87 5.95 16.17 2.91
CA LYS A 87 5.58 17.02 4.03
C LYS A 87 6.84 17.59 4.64
N GLU A 88 7.01 18.91 4.53
CA GLU A 88 8.13 19.62 5.16
C GLU A 88 7.81 20.04 6.59
N PRO A 89 8.83 20.14 7.47
CA PRO A 89 8.63 20.73 8.79
C PRO A 89 8.15 22.19 8.66
N GLY A 90 6.98 22.47 9.24
CA GLY A 90 6.38 23.81 9.17
C GLY A 90 5.22 23.94 8.19
N ASP A 91 4.97 22.96 7.35
CA ASP A 91 3.77 22.96 6.50
C ASP A 91 2.49 22.94 7.34
N GLY A 92 1.66 23.96 7.18
CA GLY A 92 0.38 24.07 7.89
C GLY A 92 -0.69 23.05 7.46
N TYR A 93 -0.49 22.42 6.29
CA TYR A 93 -1.42 21.45 5.71
C TYR A 93 -0.70 20.13 5.40
N THR A 94 -1.38 19.02 5.63
CA THR A 94 -0.92 17.68 5.22
C THR A 94 -1.93 17.10 4.24
N PHE A 95 -1.46 16.64 3.08
CA PHE A 95 -2.32 15.97 2.10
C PHE A 95 -3.05 14.79 2.74
N GLY A 96 -4.37 14.73 2.56
CA GLY A 96 -5.19 13.66 3.13
C GLY A 96 -5.43 13.76 4.65
N SER A 97 -5.11 14.89 5.31
CA SER A 97 -5.32 15.07 6.76
C SER A 97 -6.78 15.41 7.14
N VAL A 98 -7.62 15.71 6.19
CA VAL A 98 -9.05 15.97 6.38
C VAL A 98 -9.89 14.75 6.00
N TRP A 99 -11.15 14.72 6.44
CA TRP A 99 -12.08 13.68 5.98
C TRP A 99 -12.21 13.70 4.46
N HIS A 100 -11.97 12.57 3.82
CA HIS A 100 -12.02 12.43 2.37
C HIS A 100 -12.45 11.02 1.99
N THR A 101 -12.77 10.84 0.72
CA THR A 101 -12.98 9.53 0.08
C THR A 101 -11.83 9.25 -0.88
N ASP A 102 -11.35 8.01 -0.90
CA ASP A 102 -10.26 7.58 -1.78
C ASP A 102 -10.84 7.22 -3.15
N GLN A 103 -10.92 8.22 -4.07
CA GLN A 103 -11.27 8.05 -5.49
C GLN A 103 -12.44 7.06 -5.78
N MET A 104 -13.48 7.06 -4.93
CA MET A 104 -14.64 6.17 -5.05
C MET A 104 -15.46 6.40 -6.34
N PHE A 105 -15.14 7.45 -7.11
CA PHE A 105 -15.72 7.70 -8.42
C PHE A 105 -15.19 6.76 -9.51
N ASN A 106 -14.08 6.06 -9.26
CA ASN A 106 -13.52 5.11 -10.21
C ASN A 106 -14.37 3.82 -10.19
N PRO A 107 -14.90 3.37 -11.35
CA PRO A 107 -15.72 2.17 -11.41
C PRO A 107 -14.94 0.87 -11.18
N PHE A 108 -13.61 0.94 -11.17
CA PHE A 108 -12.74 -0.21 -10.93
C PHE A 108 -12.19 -0.19 -9.50
N SER A 109 -12.22 -1.34 -8.84
CA SER A 109 -11.50 -1.54 -7.60
C SER A 109 -10.00 -1.54 -7.87
N PHE A 110 -9.23 -0.85 -7.04
CA PHE A 110 -7.77 -0.79 -7.17
C PHE A 110 -7.11 -0.82 -5.79
N ALA A 111 -5.89 -1.32 -5.76
CA ALA A 111 -5.05 -1.31 -4.57
C ALA A 111 -4.12 -0.11 -4.59
N TYR A 112 -3.96 0.53 -3.44
CA TYR A 112 -2.96 1.57 -3.24
C TYR A 112 -1.75 1.03 -2.50
N SER A 113 -0.58 1.29 -3.07
CA SER A 113 0.69 1.12 -2.39
C SER A 113 1.28 2.49 -2.07
N SER A 114 1.58 2.76 -0.83
CA SER A 114 2.18 4.02 -0.40
C SER A 114 3.38 3.76 0.50
N PRO A 115 4.58 4.24 0.14
CA PRO A 115 5.67 4.35 1.10
C PRO A 115 5.36 5.50 2.07
N LYS A 116 5.30 5.21 3.37
CA LYS A 116 5.31 6.26 4.39
C LYS A 116 6.70 6.36 4.99
N SER A 117 7.36 7.51 4.82
CA SER A 117 8.50 7.87 5.64
C SER A 117 8.05 8.86 6.71
N ILE A 118 8.17 8.47 7.97
CA ILE A 118 8.07 9.37 9.11
C ILE A 118 9.50 9.61 9.57
N PRO A 119 9.93 10.85 9.83
CA PRO A 119 11.27 11.10 10.36
C PRO A 119 11.53 10.23 11.60
N ASN A 120 12.61 9.48 11.61
CA ASN A 120 13.01 8.53 12.66
C ASN A 120 12.14 7.28 12.82
N ILE A 121 11.26 6.96 11.87
CA ILE A 121 10.52 5.70 11.82
C ILE A 121 10.84 5.00 10.50
N GLU A 122 11.07 3.71 10.58
CA GLU A 122 11.31 2.81 9.46
C GLU A 122 10.25 2.94 8.37
N ARG A 123 10.63 2.74 7.12
CA ARG A 123 9.69 2.84 5.98
C ARG A 123 8.65 1.75 6.07
N PHE A 124 7.37 2.14 5.98
CA PHE A 124 6.25 1.23 5.89
C PHE A 124 5.69 1.25 4.47
N TYR A 125 5.35 0.09 3.96
CA TYR A 125 4.50 -0.05 2.78
C TYR A 125 3.10 -0.44 3.23
N VAL A 126 2.12 0.31 2.75
CA VAL A 126 0.71 0.14 3.10
C VAL A 126 -0.05 -0.17 1.83
N ILE A 127 -0.80 -1.26 1.83
CA ILE A 127 -1.76 -1.58 0.79
C ILE A 127 -3.14 -1.48 1.39
N LYS A 128 -4.00 -0.69 0.76
CA LYS A 128 -5.39 -0.51 1.15
C LYS A 128 -6.31 -1.12 0.09
N HIS A 129 -7.35 -1.77 0.53
CA HIS A 129 -8.47 -2.14 -0.31
C HIS A 129 -9.52 -1.02 -0.28
N VAL A 130 -9.87 -0.50 -1.45
CA VAL A 130 -11.00 0.42 -1.61
C VAL A 130 -12.15 -0.38 -2.19
N SER A 131 -13.13 -0.74 -1.36
CA SER A 131 -14.36 -1.34 -1.84
C SER A 131 -15.33 -0.27 -2.28
N HIS A 132 -15.90 -0.41 -3.46
CA HIS A 132 -17.07 0.36 -3.85
C HIS A 132 -18.26 -0.23 -3.11
N GLY A 133 -18.88 0.56 -2.23
CA GLY A 133 -20.18 0.20 -1.67
C GLY A 133 -21.18 0.07 -2.81
N LEU A 134 -21.92 -1.05 -2.83
CA LEU A 134 -23.09 -1.25 -3.66
C LEU A 134 -24.22 -0.33 -3.17
#